data_6554d00c81a96af03b3d06dac6f45023
#
_entry.id   6554d00c81a96af03b3d06dac6f45023
#
_cell.length_a   1.000
_cell.length_b   1.000
_cell.length_c   1.000
_cell.angle_alpha   90.00
_cell.angle_beta   90.00
_cell.angle_gamma   90.00
#
_symmetry.space_group_name_H-M   'P 1'
#
loop_
_entity.id
_entity.type
_entity.pdbx_description
1 polymer ?
#
loop_
_entity_poly.entity_id
_entity_poly.type
_entity_poly.pdbx_seq_one_letter_code
_entity_poly.pdbx_strand_id
1 'polypeptide(L)'
;MRKYLAAVLAVVLAPVILLSGQGGADNQRWVATWMAAATSRTDATTPTPQTTDVRGETPPAVLAVASGQQLPVGGQSPLHFDNQTLRQIVHVTVGGSRLRVVLTNVFGTAPLAIGAAQVALRDHDASIVPQSSRPVTFDGSTSTTIPPGTIVLSDPVALTVRDFADLAIDIYLPNDTAAMRSPITTHAASWQTNYVSASGNHAGAASLPVQTTTAYRRQDGLPTATWFFLARVEVTAPAITEAVVTLGDSITDGTASGTDTNNRWPDHLARRLLNANLRVAVLNAGIGGNRVLGDGNGVSALARFDRDVLAQPGVRHVIVLEGINDIGGARDNPSPGARDLIAAHRQLIERAHAHGLKIYGATLTPFEGANYYTAAGEAKRQALNDWIRTGKAYDAVFDFDAAVRDPSHPARTLPQYDAGDHLHLNAAGYKVVADTIDLPLFRARAAAQTAAR
;
A
#
# COMPACT_ATOMS: atom_id res chain seq x y z
N MET A 1 59.90 39.14 59.52
CA MET A 1 59.65 39.82 58.25
C MET A 1 58.87 38.86 57.34
N ARG A 2 57.57 38.97 57.29
CA ARG A 2 56.72 38.10 56.44
C ARG A 2 56.33 38.92 55.20
N LYS A 3 56.68 38.42 54.01
CA LYS A 3 56.24 38.97 52.72
C LYS A 3 54.94 38.34 52.33
N TYR A 4 53.92 39.15 52.18
CA TYR A 4 52.64 38.75 51.60
C TYR A 4 52.69 38.86 50.08
N LEU A 5 52.47 37.75 49.40
CA LEU A 5 52.28 37.69 47.92
C LEU A 5 50.78 37.85 47.67
N ALA A 6 50.40 38.93 47.00
CA ALA A 6 49.02 39.12 46.51
C ALA A 6 48.89 38.46 45.14
N ALA A 7 48.04 37.45 45.03
CA ALA A 7 47.65 36.84 43.74
C ALA A 7 46.49 37.66 43.14
N VAL A 8 46.72 38.24 41.96
CA VAL A 8 45.69 38.88 41.16
C VAL A 8 45.00 37.83 40.29
N LEU A 9 43.72 37.60 40.56
CA LEU A 9 42.88 36.71 39.80
C LEU A 9 42.34 37.48 38.58
N ALA A 10 42.84 37.23 37.38
CA ALA A 10 42.29 37.79 36.16
C ALA A 10 41.07 36.93 35.73
N VAL A 11 39.87 37.52 35.87
CA VAL A 11 38.64 36.94 35.34
C VAL A 11 38.56 37.23 33.84
N VAL A 12 38.79 36.24 33.02
CA VAL A 12 38.57 36.31 31.58
C VAL A 12 37.07 36.12 31.31
N LEU A 13 36.35 37.18 31.02
CA LEU A 13 34.98 37.14 30.48
C LEU A 13 35.02 36.70 29.02
N ALA A 14 34.71 35.46 28.77
CA ALA A 14 34.46 35.00 27.40
C ALA A 14 33.12 35.54 26.92
N PRO A 15 32.99 36.10 25.72
CA PRO A 15 31.70 36.52 25.17
C PRO A 15 30.84 35.27 24.92
N VAL A 16 29.69 35.20 25.57
CA VAL A 16 28.62 34.26 25.24
C VAL A 16 28.05 34.71 23.91
N ILE A 17 28.48 34.08 22.82
CA ILE A 17 27.81 34.19 21.52
C ILE A 17 26.47 33.50 21.66
N LEU A 18 25.41 34.26 21.86
CA LEU A 18 24.04 33.81 21.64
C LEU A 18 23.90 33.45 20.15
N LEU A 19 24.11 32.19 19.81
CA LEU A 19 23.60 31.68 18.55
C LEU A 19 22.09 31.81 18.61
N SER A 20 21.56 32.87 17.99
CA SER A 20 20.16 32.95 17.59
C SER A 20 19.89 31.78 16.66
N GLY A 21 19.34 30.72 17.23
CA GLY A 21 18.89 29.58 16.48
C GLY A 21 17.93 30.03 15.40
N GLN A 22 18.28 29.78 14.14
CA GLN A 22 17.35 29.83 13.04
C GLN A 22 16.26 28.78 13.31
N GLY A 23 15.24 29.16 14.06
CA GLY A 23 14.03 28.36 14.26
C GLY A 23 13.20 28.37 12.99
N GLY A 24 13.53 27.49 12.03
CA GLY A 24 12.78 27.40 10.78
C GLY A 24 12.90 26.09 10.00
N ALA A 25 13.89 25.25 10.32
CA ALA A 25 14.20 24.07 9.47
C ALA A 25 13.74 22.70 10.01
N ASP A 26 13.34 22.57 11.27
CA ASP A 26 13.30 21.26 11.92
C ASP A 26 11.92 20.72 12.36
N ASN A 27 10.82 21.19 11.79
CA ASN A 27 9.51 20.61 12.11
C ASN A 27 8.99 19.69 11.00
N GLN A 28 9.90 18.95 10.34
CA GLN A 28 9.58 17.95 9.33
C GLN A 28 9.88 16.55 9.85
N ARG A 29 9.04 15.58 9.46
CA ARG A 29 9.27 14.15 9.71
C ARG A 29 9.07 13.31 8.45
N TRP A 30 9.60 12.10 8.47
CA TRP A 30 9.31 11.11 7.45
C TRP A 30 7.89 10.58 7.63
N VAL A 31 7.12 10.57 6.54
CA VAL A 31 5.77 10.02 6.46
C VAL A 31 5.71 9.14 5.22
N ALA A 32 5.18 7.94 5.37
CA ALA A 32 4.87 7.12 4.21
C ALA A 32 3.74 7.77 3.41
N THR A 33 3.86 7.84 2.10
CA THR A 33 2.90 8.49 1.21
C THR A 33 2.32 7.56 0.15
N TRP A 34 2.95 6.43 -0.06
CA TRP A 34 2.51 5.32 -0.89
C TRP A 34 3.07 4.02 -0.34
N MET A 35 2.32 2.94 -0.44
CA MET A 35 2.78 1.59 -0.13
C MET A 35 2.09 0.54 -0.99
N ALA A 36 2.71 -0.65 -1.08
CA ALA A 36 2.12 -1.88 -1.57
C ALA A 36 2.31 -2.99 -0.54
N ALA A 37 1.24 -3.66 -0.16
CA ALA A 37 1.31 -4.80 0.74
C ALA A 37 1.97 -5.98 0.01
N ALA A 38 3.08 -6.46 0.53
CA ALA A 38 3.88 -7.48 -0.14
C ALA A 38 3.20 -8.85 -0.14
N THR A 39 3.24 -9.51 -1.30
CA THR A 39 2.85 -10.89 -1.53
C THR A 39 4.03 -11.68 -2.10
N SER A 40 3.92 -13.01 -2.09
CA SER A 40 4.92 -13.92 -2.65
C SER A 40 4.45 -14.46 -4.00
N ARG A 41 5.38 -14.60 -4.93
CA ARG A 41 5.18 -15.39 -6.16
C ARG A 41 6.30 -16.40 -6.30
N THR A 42 5.90 -17.64 -6.59
CA THR A 42 6.82 -18.71 -6.94
C THR A 42 6.73 -19.01 -8.42
N ASP A 43 7.83 -19.45 -9.00
CA ASP A 43 7.89 -19.99 -10.35
C ASP A 43 6.93 -21.20 -10.49
N ALA A 44 6.38 -21.42 -11.69
CA ALA A 44 5.46 -22.53 -12.01
C ALA A 44 6.07 -23.92 -11.76
N THR A 45 7.38 -24.03 -11.56
CA THR A 45 8.09 -25.26 -11.21
C THR A 45 8.09 -25.60 -9.72
N THR A 46 7.73 -24.62 -8.87
CA THR A 46 7.58 -24.87 -7.42
C THR A 46 6.12 -25.24 -7.16
N PRO A 47 5.81 -26.42 -6.59
CA PRO A 47 4.43 -26.76 -6.27
C PRO A 47 3.87 -25.72 -5.31
N THR A 48 3.07 -24.81 -5.82
CA THR A 48 2.26 -23.93 -4.99
C THR A 48 1.28 -24.85 -4.24
N PRO A 49 1.08 -24.68 -2.93
CA PRO A 49 -0.09 -25.25 -2.30
C PRO A 49 -1.29 -24.76 -3.11
N GLN A 50 -1.92 -25.64 -3.85
CA GLN A 50 -3.07 -25.30 -4.67
C GLN A 50 -4.18 -24.78 -3.75
N THR A 51 -4.29 -23.49 -3.61
CA THR A 51 -5.59 -22.89 -3.39
C THR A 51 -6.30 -23.08 -4.73
N THR A 52 -7.00 -24.19 -4.86
CA THR A 52 -7.86 -24.50 -5.99
C THR A 52 -8.88 -23.37 -6.08
N ASP A 53 -8.63 -22.43 -6.99
CA ASP A 53 -9.69 -21.58 -7.45
C ASP A 53 -10.65 -22.46 -8.25
N VAL A 54 -11.92 -22.42 -7.87
CA VAL A 54 -12.95 -23.40 -8.19
C VAL A 54 -13.52 -23.22 -9.61
N ARG A 55 -12.80 -22.56 -10.51
CA ARG A 55 -13.21 -22.36 -11.90
C ARG A 55 -12.29 -23.09 -12.87
N GLY A 56 -12.71 -24.29 -13.27
CA GLY A 56 -12.11 -25.01 -14.39
C GLY A 56 -12.50 -24.46 -15.77
N GLU A 57 -12.55 -23.14 -15.94
CA GLU A 57 -12.92 -22.53 -17.21
C GLU A 57 -11.75 -21.77 -17.87
N THR A 58 -11.55 -22.07 -19.15
CA THR A 58 -10.56 -21.39 -20.02
C THR A 58 -10.96 -19.94 -20.24
N PRO A 59 -10.09 -18.96 -19.99
CA PRO A 59 -10.42 -17.54 -20.20
C PRO A 59 -10.69 -17.21 -21.68
N PRO A 60 -11.57 -16.26 -21.99
CA PRO A 60 -11.79 -15.79 -23.36
C PRO A 60 -10.61 -14.99 -23.88
N ALA A 61 -10.53 -14.94 -25.23
CA ALA A 61 -9.43 -14.36 -26.00
C ALA A 61 -9.10 -12.90 -25.69
N VAL A 62 -7.85 -12.57 -25.93
CA VAL A 62 -7.13 -11.30 -25.74
C VAL A 62 -7.90 -10.05 -26.15
N LEU A 63 -7.95 -9.03 -25.27
CA LEU A 63 -8.27 -7.66 -25.64
C LEU A 63 -6.97 -6.82 -25.73
N ALA A 64 -6.87 -6.00 -26.77
CA ALA A 64 -5.80 -5.03 -26.88
C ALA A 64 -5.94 -3.93 -25.81
N VAL A 65 -4.84 -3.60 -25.14
CA VAL A 65 -4.77 -2.41 -24.27
C VAL A 65 -4.53 -1.16 -25.12
N ALA A 66 -4.87 0.00 -24.60
CA ALA A 66 -4.74 1.28 -25.30
C ALA A 66 -3.34 1.59 -25.85
N SER A 67 -2.30 0.92 -25.36
CA SER A 67 -0.91 0.99 -25.84
C SER A 67 -0.61 0.08 -27.06
N GLY A 68 -1.60 -0.66 -27.57
CA GLY A 68 -1.38 -1.62 -28.68
C GLY A 68 -0.66 -2.90 -28.27
N GLN A 69 -0.36 -3.11 -27.00
CA GLN A 69 0.27 -4.35 -26.52
C GLN A 69 -0.80 -5.39 -26.17
N GLN A 70 -0.58 -6.63 -26.62
CA GLN A 70 -1.43 -7.76 -26.25
C GLN A 70 -1.05 -8.25 -24.84
N LEU A 71 -2.04 -8.26 -23.93
CA LEU A 71 -1.86 -8.89 -22.62
C LEU A 71 -1.81 -10.42 -22.78
N PRO A 72 -0.93 -11.11 -22.02
CA PRO A 72 -0.90 -12.57 -22.03
C PRO A 72 -2.25 -13.17 -21.68
N VAL A 73 -2.72 -14.12 -22.45
CA VAL A 73 -3.97 -14.85 -22.19
C VAL A 73 -3.74 -15.84 -21.07
N GLY A 74 -4.56 -15.75 -19.99
CA GLY A 74 -4.36 -16.57 -18.78
C GLY A 74 -3.01 -16.33 -18.14
N GLY A 75 -2.30 -15.29 -18.61
CA GLY A 75 -0.96 -14.96 -18.22
C GLY A 75 -0.93 -14.27 -16.89
N GLN A 76 0.02 -14.69 -16.12
CA GLN A 76 0.52 -13.94 -14.99
C GLN A 76 1.57 -12.96 -15.51
N SER A 77 1.78 -11.87 -14.78
CA SER A 77 2.91 -10.96 -14.95
C SER A 77 4.24 -11.74 -15.07
N PRO A 78 5.30 -11.20 -15.70
CA PRO A 78 6.60 -11.84 -15.73
C PRO A 78 7.02 -12.41 -14.38
N LEU A 79 7.56 -13.61 -14.35
CA LEU A 79 8.00 -14.29 -13.13
C LEU A 79 9.50 -14.13 -12.86
N HIS A 80 10.24 -13.64 -13.83
CA HIS A 80 11.68 -13.43 -13.72
C HIS A 80 12.14 -12.26 -14.59
N PHE A 81 13.31 -11.74 -14.27
CA PHE A 81 13.99 -10.65 -14.96
C PHE A 81 15.45 -11.04 -15.10
N ASP A 82 16.06 -10.73 -16.23
CA ASP A 82 17.47 -10.97 -16.52
C ASP A 82 18.07 -9.75 -17.19
N ASN A 83 19.01 -9.08 -16.49
CA ASN A 83 19.67 -7.87 -17.00
C ASN A 83 18.65 -6.84 -17.52
N GLN A 84 17.64 -6.50 -16.74
CA GLN A 84 16.52 -5.62 -17.13
C GLN A 84 16.26 -4.52 -16.09
N THR A 85 15.69 -3.42 -16.57
CA THR A 85 15.21 -2.33 -15.73
C THR A 85 13.67 -2.37 -15.63
N LEU A 86 13.16 -2.38 -14.43
CA LEU A 86 11.75 -2.21 -14.12
C LEU A 86 11.48 -0.72 -13.90
N ARG A 87 10.55 -0.12 -14.64
CA ARG A 87 9.98 1.20 -14.34
C ARG A 87 8.60 1.02 -13.76
N GLN A 88 8.46 1.35 -12.48
CA GLN A 88 7.22 1.16 -11.73
C GLN A 88 6.62 2.51 -11.36
N ILE A 89 5.34 2.66 -11.67
CA ILE A 89 4.62 3.90 -11.44
C ILE A 89 3.88 3.82 -10.11
N VAL A 90 4.03 4.86 -9.29
CA VAL A 90 3.36 4.97 -8.00
C VAL A 90 2.70 6.33 -7.87
N HIS A 91 1.47 6.36 -7.35
CA HIS A 91 0.68 7.58 -7.13
C HIS A 91 0.76 7.95 -5.65
N VAL A 92 1.59 8.95 -5.32
CA VAL A 92 1.74 9.38 -3.92
C VAL A 92 0.54 10.22 -3.48
N THR A 93 0.16 10.13 -2.21
CA THR A 93 -1.00 10.87 -1.70
C THR A 93 -0.62 12.25 -1.16
N VAL A 94 0.47 12.34 -0.41
CA VAL A 94 0.99 13.58 0.16
C VAL A 94 2.39 13.82 -0.37
N GLY A 95 2.66 15.03 -0.80
CA GLY A 95 3.97 15.46 -1.26
C GLY A 95 4.91 15.91 -0.14
N GLY A 96 6.16 16.17 -0.52
CA GLY A 96 7.21 16.63 0.39
C GLY A 96 8.42 17.17 -0.34
N SER A 97 9.40 17.69 0.41
CA SER A 97 10.59 18.33 -0.15
C SER A 97 11.72 17.34 -0.47
N ARG A 98 11.71 16.17 0.17
CA ARG A 98 12.62 15.04 -0.06
C ARG A 98 11.82 13.76 0.00
N LEU A 99 12.30 12.74 -0.67
CA LEU A 99 11.72 11.40 -0.59
C LEU A 99 12.79 10.34 -0.32
N ARG A 100 12.36 9.13 0.04
CA ARG A 100 13.15 7.90 0.00
C ARG A 100 12.27 6.74 -0.44
N VAL A 101 12.91 5.76 -1.06
CA VAL A 101 12.29 4.55 -1.57
C VAL A 101 12.65 3.39 -0.66
N VAL A 102 11.69 2.52 -0.39
CA VAL A 102 11.93 1.29 0.36
C VAL A 102 11.72 0.11 -0.56
N LEU A 103 12.78 -0.66 -0.77
CA LEU A 103 12.74 -1.90 -1.52
C LEU A 103 12.61 -3.11 -0.60
N THR A 104 12.09 -4.22 -1.12
CA THR A 104 11.73 -5.39 -0.33
C THR A 104 12.13 -6.70 -1.00
N ASN A 105 12.66 -7.62 -0.21
CA ASN A 105 12.89 -9.02 -0.53
C ASN A 105 12.30 -9.93 0.56
N VAL A 106 11.17 -9.47 1.16
CA VAL A 106 10.59 -10.07 2.38
C VAL A 106 10.17 -11.53 2.21
N PHE A 107 9.87 -11.94 0.99
CA PHE A 107 9.54 -13.33 0.66
C PHE A 107 10.69 -14.07 -0.04
N GLY A 108 11.75 -13.38 -0.41
CA GLY A 108 12.90 -14.01 -1.01
C GLY A 108 13.67 -14.89 -0.03
N THR A 109 14.19 -16.01 -0.53
CA THR A 109 15.05 -16.95 0.21
C THR A 109 16.53 -16.86 -0.22
N ALA A 110 16.81 -16.05 -1.24
CA ALA A 110 18.15 -15.71 -1.72
C ALA A 110 18.36 -14.18 -1.73
N PRO A 111 19.61 -13.69 -1.64
CA PRO A 111 19.91 -12.26 -1.73
C PRO A 111 19.50 -11.69 -3.11
N LEU A 112 18.88 -10.53 -3.13
CA LEU A 112 18.46 -9.84 -4.35
C LEU A 112 19.41 -8.68 -4.65
N ALA A 113 20.13 -8.76 -5.77
CA ALA A 113 21.02 -7.68 -6.22
C ALA A 113 20.22 -6.59 -6.96
N ILE A 114 20.42 -5.33 -6.56
CA ILE A 114 19.94 -4.13 -7.23
C ILE A 114 21.17 -3.42 -7.79
N GLY A 115 21.32 -3.38 -9.12
CA GLY A 115 22.47 -2.78 -9.79
C GLY A 115 22.39 -1.26 -9.87
N ALA A 116 21.19 -0.70 -9.97
CA ALA A 116 20.91 0.74 -9.93
C ALA A 116 19.45 0.98 -9.58
N ALA A 117 19.16 2.15 -9.01
CA ALA A 117 17.80 2.64 -8.83
C ALA A 117 17.73 4.14 -9.11
N GLN A 118 16.61 4.60 -9.67
CA GLN A 118 16.32 6.00 -9.98
C GLN A 118 14.89 6.33 -9.61
N VAL A 119 14.63 7.60 -9.32
CA VAL A 119 13.28 8.12 -9.14
C VAL A 119 13.13 9.42 -9.92
N ALA A 120 11.96 9.58 -10.56
CA ALA A 120 11.63 10.80 -11.31
C ALA A 120 10.12 11.07 -11.20
N LEU A 121 9.72 12.29 -11.55
CA LEU A 121 8.33 12.59 -11.86
C LEU A 121 7.97 11.90 -13.18
N ARG A 122 6.85 11.18 -13.19
CA ARG A 122 6.29 10.62 -14.42
C ARG A 122 5.80 11.75 -15.33
N ASP A 123 6.04 11.63 -16.62
CA ASP A 123 5.43 12.48 -17.63
C ASP A 123 4.16 11.81 -18.16
N HIS A 124 4.32 10.78 -19.01
CA HIS A 124 3.24 9.94 -19.52
C HIS A 124 3.78 8.53 -19.80
N ASP A 125 2.93 7.53 -19.81
CA ASP A 125 3.29 6.13 -20.07
C ASP A 125 4.59 5.73 -19.34
N ALA A 126 5.60 5.29 -20.08
CA ALA A 126 6.93 4.94 -19.57
C ALA A 126 7.93 6.11 -19.62
N SER A 127 7.48 7.33 -19.85
CA SER A 127 8.32 8.53 -19.95
C SER A 127 8.39 9.28 -18.62
N ILE A 128 9.52 9.92 -18.36
CA ILE A 128 9.75 10.74 -17.17
C ILE A 128 10.05 12.19 -17.57
N VAL A 129 9.85 13.11 -16.64
CA VAL A 129 10.36 14.48 -16.74
C VAL A 129 11.88 14.44 -16.49
N PRO A 130 12.74 14.59 -17.54
CA PRO A 130 14.18 14.29 -17.41
C PRO A 130 14.88 15.06 -16.30
N GLN A 131 14.54 16.35 -16.12
CA GLN A 131 15.14 17.23 -15.12
C GLN A 131 14.81 16.82 -13.67
N SER A 132 13.80 15.96 -13.49
CA SER A 132 13.40 15.43 -12.18
C SER A 132 14.12 14.15 -11.79
N SER A 133 14.81 13.48 -12.73
CA SER A 133 15.48 12.21 -12.45
C SER A 133 16.59 12.37 -11.41
N ARG A 134 16.56 11.51 -10.40
CA ARG A 134 17.55 11.48 -9.31
C ARG A 134 17.98 10.04 -9.02
N PRO A 135 19.28 9.80 -8.83
CA PRO A 135 19.75 8.52 -8.35
C PRO A 135 19.19 8.23 -6.97
N VAL A 136 18.81 6.98 -6.76
CA VAL A 136 18.46 6.42 -5.45
C VAL A 136 19.69 5.66 -4.95
N THR A 137 20.27 6.11 -3.84
CA THR A 137 21.47 5.50 -3.25
C THR A 137 21.16 4.79 -1.94
N PHE A 138 22.07 3.92 -1.53
CA PHE A 138 21.97 3.13 -0.31
C PHE A 138 23.34 3.21 0.38
N ASP A 139 23.43 3.95 1.48
CA ASP A 139 24.66 4.30 2.17
C ASP A 139 25.73 4.89 1.20
N GLY A 140 25.25 5.83 0.34
CA GLY A 140 26.04 6.49 -0.69
C GLY A 140 26.31 5.65 -1.95
N SER A 141 26.02 4.35 -1.96
CA SER A 141 26.19 3.47 -3.12
C SER A 141 25.00 3.51 -4.05
N THR A 142 25.23 3.49 -5.36
CA THR A 142 24.17 3.39 -6.39
C THR A 142 23.61 1.97 -6.54
N SER A 143 24.24 0.98 -5.93
CA SER A 143 23.82 -0.42 -5.93
C SER A 143 23.66 -0.93 -4.51
N THR A 144 22.85 -1.99 -4.34
CA THR A 144 22.71 -2.67 -3.05
C THR A 144 22.33 -4.14 -3.25
N THR A 145 22.48 -4.93 -2.20
CA THR A 145 21.95 -6.29 -2.14
C THR A 145 20.98 -6.39 -0.98
N ILE A 146 19.76 -6.80 -1.25
CA ILE A 146 18.73 -6.98 -0.23
C ILE A 146 18.78 -8.41 0.28
N PRO A 147 19.14 -8.64 1.56
CA PRO A 147 19.17 -9.99 2.12
C PRO A 147 17.79 -10.65 2.09
N PRO A 148 17.71 -11.98 2.15
CA PRO A 148 16.45 -12.71 2.25
C PRO A 148 15.61 -12.25 3.45
N GLY A 149 14.30 -12.16 3.27
CA GLY A 149 13.36 -11.83 4.35
C GLY A 149 13.39 -10.38 4.82
N THR A 150 14.07 -9.46 4.10
CA THR A 150 14.32 -8.09 4.60
C THR A 150 13.82 -6.99 3.64
N ILE A 151 13.92 -5.77 4.12
CA ILE A 151 13.74 -4.53 3.35
C ILE A 151 15.02 -3.72 3.41
N VAL A 152 15.20 -2.80 2.45
CA VAL A 152 16.25 -1.78 2.47
C VAL A 152 15.64 -0.40 2.23
N LEU A 153 16.09 0.59 3.00
CA LEU A 153 15.71 1.99 2.84
C LEU A 153 16.82 2.69 2.04
N SER A 154 16.40 3.51 1.07
CA SER A 154 17.35 4.38 0.39
C SER A 154 17.79 5.57 1.25
N ASP A 155 18.89 6.18 0.86
CA ASP A 155 19.23 7.52 1.32
C ASP A 155 18.16 8.53 0.93
N PRO A 156 18.08 9.70 1.62
CA PRO A 156 17.18 10.77 1.24
C PRO A 156 17.51 11.34 -0.14
N VAL A 157 16.53 11.36 -1.02
CA VAL A 157 16.62 11.92 -2.38
C VAL A 157 16.08 13.34 -2.39
N ALA A 158 16.87 14.30 -2.88
CA ALA A 158 16.46 15.70 -3.05
C ALA A 158 15.57 15.86 -4.29
N LEU A 159 14.29 15.53 -4.15
CA LEU A 159 13.27 15.72 -5.15
C LEU A 159 11.99 16.22 -4.47
N THR A 160 11.57 17.42 -4.82
CA THR A 160 10.28 17.96 -4.36
C THR A 160 9.15 17.29 -5.12
N VAL A 161 8.23 16.72 -4.37
CA VAL A 161 7.07 15.99 -4.90
C VAL A 161 5.81 16.73 -4.47
N ARG A 162 4.88 16.94 -5.39
CA ARG A 162 3.56 17.52 -5.09
C ARG A 162 2.61 16.44 -4.59
N ASP A 163 1.56 16.86 -3.90
CA ASP A 163 0.44 15.98 -3.55
C ASP A 163 -0.12 15.37 -4.85
N PHE A 164 -0.48 14.09 -4.82
CA PHE A 164 -1.00 13.30 -5.95
C PHE A 164 -0.06 13.23 -7.18
N ALA A 165 1.24 13.37 -6.98
CA ALA A 165 2.18 13.17 -8.08
C ALA A 165 2.32 11.69 -8.42
N ASP A 166 2.46 11.40 -9.72
CA ASP A 166 2.95 10.11 -10.18
C ASP A 166 4.48 10.13 -10.22
N LEU A 167 5.08 9.15 -9.57
CA LEU A 167 6.52 8.90 -9.62
C LEU A 167 6.80 7.67 -10.47
N ALA A 168 7.86 7.75 -11.28
CA ALA A 168 8.48 6.60 -11.91
C ALA A 168 9.68 6.17 -11.07
N ILE A 169 9.66 4.92 -10.60
CA ILE A 169 10.75 4.31 -9.83
C ILE A 169 11.38 3.23 -10.69
N ASP A 170 12.62 3.44 -11.06
CA ASP A 170 13.41 2.47 -11.83
C ASP A 170 14.24 1.60 -10.89
N ILE A 171 14.22 0.29 -11.16
CA ILE A 171 15.03 -0.70 -10.45
C ILE A 171 15.71 -1.56 -11.52
N TYR A 172 17.05 -1.49 -11.61
CA TYR A 172 17.82 -2.34 -12.49
C TYR A 172 18.22 -3.63 -11.78
N LEU A 173 17.86 -4.76 -12.36
CA LEU A 173 18.14 -6.11 -11.93
C LEU A 173 19.24 -6.70 -12.83
N PRO A 174 20.50 -6.75 -12.37
CA PRO A 174 21.63 -7.15 -13.20
C PRO A 174 21.69 -8.66 -13.46
N ASN A 175 21.11 -9.46 -12.58
CA ASN A 175 21.20 -10.92 -12.58
C ASN A 175 19.85 -11.55 -12.94
N ASP A 176 19.89 -12.75 -13.54
CA ASP A 176 18.67 -13.54 -13.75
C ASP A 176 18.07 -13.95 -12.42
N THR A 177 16.86 -13.43 -12.14
CA THR A 177 16.13 -13.73 -10.93
C THR A 177 15.57 -15.16 -10.90
N ALA A 178 15.42 -15.83 -12.05
CA ALA A 178 15.04 -17.24 -12.10
C ALA A 178 16.16 -18.14 -11.57
N ALA A 179 17.44 -17.79 -11.89
CA ALA A 179 18.60 -18.52 -11.42
C ALA A 179 18.73 -18.51 -9.88
N MET A 180 18.14 -17.53 -9.21
CA MET A 180 18.13 -17.44 -7.74
C MET A 180 17.31 -18.55 -7.08
N ARG A 181 16.37 -19.18 -7.79
CA ARG A 181 15.43 -20.19 -7.25
C ARG A 181 14.73 -19.72 -5.97
N SER A 182 14.40 -18.46 -5.91
CA SER A 182 13.83 -17.76 -4.77
C SER A 182 12.44 -17.24 -5.13
N PRO A 183 11.47 -17.30 -4.22
CA PRO A 183 10.22 -16.58 -4.42
C PRO A 183 10.48 -15.10 -4.68
N ILE A 184 9.71 -14.51 -5.59
CA ILE A 184 9.76 -13.08 -5.89
C ILE A 184 8.78 -12.35 -4.97
N THR A 185 9.27 -11.31 -4.33
CA THR A 185 8.41 -10.39 -3.57
C THR A 185 7.70 -9.44 -4.51
N THR A 186 6.37 -9.46 -4.48
CA THR A 186 5.50 -8.71 -5.39
C THR A 186 4.34 -8.06 -4.64
N HIS A 187 3.62 -7.18 -5.34
CA HIS A 187 2.21 -6.91 -5.08
C HIS A 187 1.46 -7.09 -6.38
N ALA A 188 0.67 -8.14 -6.48
CA ALA A 188 -0.17 -8.42 -7.63
C ALA A 188 -1.42 -7.53 -7.62
N ALA A 189 -2.05 -7.34 -8.79
CA ALA A 189 -3.24 -6.50 -8.95
C ALA A 189 -3.00 -5.02 -8.57
N SER A 190 -1.90 -4.46 -9.06
CA SER A 190 -1.50 -3.07 -8.80
C SER A 190 -2.48 -2.02 -9.34
N TRP A 191 -3.31 -2.36 -10.33
CA TRP A 191 -4.20 -1.43 -11.06
C TRP A 191 -3.44 -0.21 -11.61
N GLN A 192 -2.15 -0.39 -11.84
CA GLN A 192 -1.24 0.62 -12.38
C GLN A 192 -0.29 -0.05 -13.38
N THR A 193 -0.21 0.48 -14.59
CA THR A 193 0.72 -0.03 -15.62
C THR A 193 2.16 0.21 -15.20
N ASN A 194 2.96 -0.85 -15.21
CA ASN A 194 4.39 -0.82 -14.95
C ASN A 194 5.13 -1.45 -16.15
N TYR A 195 6.40 -1.12 -16.31
CA TYR A 195 7.14 -1.39 -17.54
C TYR A 195 8.41 -2.18 -17.27
N VAL A 196 8.75 -3.08 -18.17
CA VAL A 196 10.00 -3.86 -18.19
C VAL A 196 10.78 -3.45 -19.43
N SER A 197 12.04 -3.06 -19.26
CA SER A 197 12.89 -2.63 -20.35
C SER A 197 13.38 -3.80 -21.22
N ALA A 198 13.91 -3.48 -22.42
CA ALA A 198 14.88 -4.31 -23.08
C ALA A 198 16.08 -4.60 -22.15
N SER A 199 16.91 -5.60 -22.50
CA SER A 199 18.09 -5.96 -21.72
C SER A 199 19.02 -4.76 -21.51
N GLY A 200 19.51 -4.59 -20.28
CA GLY A 200 20.45 -3.55 -19.88
C GLY A 200 19.96 -2.63 -18.76
N ASN A 201 20.89 -1.82 -18.26
CA ASN A 201 20.60 -0.78 -17.30
C ASN A 201 20.08 0.48 -18.02
N HIS A 202 18.79 0.72 -17.93
CA HIS A 202 18.10 1.90 -18.45
C HIS A 202 17.54 2.81 -17.37
N ALA A 203 18.01 2.67 -16.12
CA ALA A 203 17.54 3.47 -15.00
C ALA A 203 17.81 4.96 -15.27
N GLY A 204 16.76 5.77 -15.18
CA GLY A 204 16.81 7.22 -15.44
C GLY A 204 16.69 7.62 -16.92
N ALA A 205 16.52 6.69 -17.85
CA ALA A 205 16.27 7.01 -19.25
C ALA A 205 14.97 7.84 -19.39
N ALA A 206 15.02 8.93 -20.13
CA ALA A 206 13.88 9.82 -20.33
C ALA A 206 12.66 9.06 -20.89
N SER A 207 12.88 8.19 -21.86
CA SER A 207 11.94 7.21 -22.36
C SER A 207 12.55 5.82 -22.17
N LEU A 208 11.86 4.93 -21.46
CA LEU A 208 12.33 3.57 -21.25
C LEU A 208 12.19 2.78 -22.57
N PRO A 209 13.23 2.03 -23.02
CA PRO A 209 13.09 1.10 -24.15
C PRO A 209 12.27 -0.11 -23.69
N VAL A 210 10.95 0.02 -23.72
CA VAL A 210 10.01 -0.96 -23.20
C VAL A 210 10.03 -2.22 -24.04
N GLN A 211 10.32 -3.37 -23.44
CA GLN A 211 10.17 -4.69 -24.04
C GLN A 211 8.77 -5.24 -23.78
N THR A 212 8.27 -5.08 -22.56
CA THR A 212 6.92 -5.52 -22.15
C THR A 212 6.43 -4.71 -20.96
N THR A 213 5.20 -4.95 -20.55
CA THR A 213 4.66 -4.41 -19.30
C THR A 213 4.50 -5.53 -18.27
N THR A 214 4.28 -5.16 -17.01
CA THR A 214 3.91 -6.12 -15.98
C THR A 214 2.41 -6.43 -16.02
N ALA A 215 1.69 -5.91 -17.01
CA ALA A 215 0.27 -6.10 -17.19
C ALA A 215 -0.09 -7.55 -17.52
N TYR A 216 -1.21 -8.00 -16.97
CA TYR A 216 -1.79 -9.31 -17.23
C TYR A 216 -3.31 -9.26 -17.06
N ARG A 217 -3.98 -10.33 -17.51
CA ARG A 217 -5.39 -10.52 -17.20
C ARG A 217 -5.54 -11.49 -16.04
N ARG A 218 -6.33 -11.09 -15.07
CA ARG A 218 -6.76 -11.96 -13.97
C ARG A 218 -7.67 -13.08 -14.51
N GLN A 219 -7.95 -14.08 -13.68
CA GLN A 219 -8.88 -15.17 -14.04
C GLN A 219 -10.30 -14.66 -14.31
N ASP A 220 -10.71 -13.56 -13.66
CA ASP A 220 -12.00 -12.88 -13.92
C ASP A 220 -11.98 -12.01 -15.19
N GLY A 221 -10.89 -12.03 -15.96
CA GLY A 221 -10.73 -11.31 -17.22
C GLY A 221 -10.36 -9.82 -17.06
N LEU A 222 -10.29 -9.28 -15.84
CA LEU A 222 -9.94 -7.88 -15.62
C LEU A 222 -8.45 -7.63 -15.86
N PRO A 223 -8.09 -6.54 -16.60
CA PRO A 223 -6.70 -6.16 -16.79
C PRO A 223 -6.13 -5.56 -15.50
N THR A 224 -4.93 -5.94 -15.15
CA THR A 224 -4.16 -5.37 -14.05
C THR A 224 -2.66 -5.52 -14.31
N ALA A 225 -1.82 -5.12 -13.37
CA ALA A 225 -0.38 -5.25 -13.44
C ALA A 225 0.21 -5.63 -12.05
N THR A 226 1.53 -5.64 -11.92
CA THR A 226 2.23 -6.04 -10.69
C THR A 226 3.32 -5.03 -10.38
N TRP A 227 3.49 -4.68 -9.09
CA TRP A 227 4.71 -4.09 -8.56
C TRP A 227 5.66 -5.19 -8.04
N PHE A 228 6.95 -4.99 -8.26
CA PHE A 228 8.01 -5.93 -7.86
C PHE A 228 9.00 -5.24 -6.94
N PHE A 229 9.39 -5.90 -5.86
CA PHE A 229 10.44 -5.47 -4.94
C PHE A 229 10.28 -4.07 -4.35
N LEU A 230 9.12 -3.45 -4.49
CA LEU A 230 8.82 -2.11 -4.02
C LEU A 230 7.83 -2.18 -2.85
N ALA A 231 8.21 -1.65 -1.69
CA ALA A 231 7.39 -1.68 -0.49
C ALA A 231 6.65 -0.37 -0.24
N ARG A 232 7.35 0.76 -0.29
CA ARG A 232 6.75 2.07 -0.02
C ARG A 232 7.62 3.22 -0.50
N VAL A 233 7.00 4.40 -0.58
CA VAL A 233 7.66 5.70 -0.73
C VAL A 233 7.35 6.53 0.49
N GLU A 234 8.36 7.20 1.03
CA GLU A 234 8.26 8.12 2.15
C GLU A 234 8.69 9.51 1.70
N VAL A 235 8.08 10.54 2.29
CA VAL A 235 8.45 11.94 2.05
C VAL A 235 8.71 12.66 3.36
N THR A 236 9.53 13.74 3.32
CA THR A 236 9.61 14.67 4.44
C THR A 236 8.45 15.64 4.35
N ALA A 237 7.63 15.67 5.38
CA ALA A 237 6.44 16.50 5.46
C ALA A 237 6.35 17.20 6.84
N PRO A 238 5.56 18.29 6.98
CA PRO A 238 5.35 18.93 8.28
C PRO A 238 4.99 17.90 9.37
N ALA A 239 5.44 18.12 10.59
CA ALA A 239 5.27 17.19 11.73
C ALA A 239 3.80 16.87 12.05
N ILE A 240 2.89 17.73 11.65
CA ILE A 240 1.43 17.53 11.80
C ILE A 240 0.85 16.56 10.75
N THR A 241 1.63 16.21 9.71
CA THR A 241 1.19 15.27 8.66
C THR A 241 1.13 13.86 9.24
N GLU A 242 -0.02 13.23 9.16
CA GLU A 242 -0.26 11.86 9.64
C GLU A 242 -0.47 10.90 8.46
N ALA A 243 -0.58 9.61 8.74
CA ALA A 243 -0.96 8.61 7.77
C ALA A 243 -2.10 7.73 8.29
N VAL A 244 -2.98 7.31 7.39
CA VAL A 244 -3.97 6.26 7.60
C VAL A 244 -3.63 5.07 6.72
N VAL A 245 -3.60 3.88 7.31
CA VAL A 245 -3.48 2.62 6.57
C VAL A 245 -4.87 2.05 6.34
N THR A 246 -5.18 1.70 5.11
CA THR A 246 -6.39 0.98 4.74
C THR A 246 -6.06 -0.49 4.58
N LEU A 247 -6.32 -1.28 5.61
CA LEU A 247 -6.08 -2.72 5.67
C LEU A 247 -7.28 -3.46 5.13
N GLY A 248 -7.09 -4.31 4.11
CA GLY A 248 -8.21 -5.00 3.51
C GLY A 248 -7.83 -5.99 2.41
N ASP A 249 -8.85 -6.49 1.77
CA ASP A 249 -8.80 -7.45 0.67
C ASP A 249 -8.85 -6.77 -0.72
N SER A 250 -9.40 -7.48 -1.73
CA SER A 250 -9.53 -6.97 -3.11
C SER A 250 -10.38 -5.71 -3.24
N ILE A 251 -11.32 -5.48 -2.33
CA ILE A 251 -12.17 -4.28 -2.32
C ILE A 251 -11.36 -3.07 -1.89
N THR A 252 -10.41 -3.25 -0.99
CA THR A 252 -9.47 -2.20 -0.58
C THR A 252 -8.33 -2.04 -1.58
N ASP A 253 -7.80 -3.14 -2.11
CA ASP A 253 -6.80 -3.15 -3.18
C ASP A 253 -7.30 -2.43 -4.46
N GLY A 254 -8.60 -2.50 -4.70
CA GLY A 254 -9.29 -1.73 -5.74
C GLY A 254 -9.60 -2.53 -7.01
N THR A 255 -9.93 -3.81 -6.87
CA THR A 255 -10.41 -4.62 -8.01
C THR A 255 -11.53 -3.91 -8.75
N ALA A 256 -11.40 -3.84 -10.09
CA ALA A 256 -12.34 -3.15 -10.98
C ALA A 256 -12.41 -1.61 -10.84
N SER A 257 -11.49 -0.97 -10.15
CA SER A 257 -11.42 0.50 -10.07
C SER A 257 -10.98 1.17 -11.37
N GLY A 258 -10.45 0.40 -12.32
CA GLY A 258 -9.87 0.86 -13.58
C GLY A 258 -8.35 1.02 -13.48
N THR A 259 -7.64 0.45 -14.48
CA THR A 259 -6.17 0.57 -14.55
C THR A 259 -5.78 2.03 -14.85
N ASP A 260 -4.76 2.52 -14.18
CA ASP A 260 -4.18 3.88 -14.32
C ASP A 260 -5.14 5.03 -13.99
N THR A 261 -6.24 4.76 -13.26
CA THR A 261 -7.26 5.77 -12.95
C THR A 261 -7.19 6.31 -11.52
N ASN A 262 -6.53 5.60 -10.60
CA ASN A 262 -6.51 5.94 -9.17
C ASN A 262 -7.91 6.19 -8.59
N ASN A 263 -8.88 5.29 -8.88
CA ASN A 263 -10.28 5.36 -8.45
C ASN A 263 -10.66 4.32 -7.39
N ARG A 264 -9.69 3.81 -6.63
CA ARG A 264 -9.93 2.98 -5.45
C ARG A 264 -10.57 3.82 -4.35
N TRP A 265 -11.29 3.21 -3.42
CA TRP A 265 -11.84 3.99 -2.31
C TRP A 265 -10.75 4.68 -1.43
N PRO A 266 -9.54 4.11 -1.21
CA PRO A 266 -8.47 4.84 -0.55
C PRO A 266 -8.00 6.08 -1.33
N ASP A 267 -7.98 6.04 -2.67
CA ASP A 267 -7.63 7.20 -3.50
C ASP A 267 -8.68 8.31 -3.37
N HIS A 268 -9.98 7.94 -3.34
CA HIS A 268 -11.05 8.89 -3.08
C HIS A 268 -10.95 9.50 -1.67
N LEU A 269 -10.64 8.70 -0.65
CA LEU A 269 -10.39 9.19 0.71
C LEU A 269 -9.25 10.19 0.74
N ALA A 270 -8.12 9.89 0.09
CA ALA A 270 -6.97 10.79 0.02
C ALA A 270 -7.36 12.16 -0.56
N ARG A 271 -8.08 12.17 -1.68
CA ARG A 271 -8.58 13.42 -2.29
C ARG A 271 -9.50 14.19 -1.33
N ARG A 272 -10.42 13.50 -0.65
CA ARG A 272 -11.33 14.13 0.32
C ARG A 272 -10.58 14.75 1.50
N LEU A 273 -9.59 14.05 2.06
CA LEU A 273 -8.78 14.54 3.18
C LEU A 273 -8.02 15.81 2.79
N LEU A 274 -7.29 15.79 1.69
CA LEU A 274 -6.50 16.96 1.26
C LEU A 274 -7.40 18.14 0.85
N ASN A 275 -8.53 17.90 0.20
CA ASN A 275 -9.52 18.94 -0.12
C ASN A 275 -10.14 19.57 1.14
N ALA A 276 -10.19 18.83 2.24
CA ALA A 276 -10.60 19.33 3.56
C ALA A 276 -9.44 19.96 4.36
N ASN A 277 -8.27 20.17 3.74
CA ASN A 277 -7.03 20.66 4.36
C ASN A 277 -6.54 19.75 5.52
N LEU A 278 -6.85 18.48 5.49
CA LEU A 278 -6.33 17.48 6.42
C LEU A 278 -5.12 16.78 5.76
N ARG A 279 -3.91 17.08 6.23
CA ARG A 279 -2.67 16.48 5.71
C ARG A 279 -2.47 15.08 6.28
N VAL A 280 -3.22 14.13 5.74
CA VAL A 280 -3.14 12.71 6.10
C VAL A 280 -2.87 11.92 4.83
N ALA A 281 -1.74 11.24 4.80
CA ALA A 281 -1.39 10.30 3.73
C ALA A 281 -2.28 9.05 3.83
N VAL A 282 -2.72 8.52 2.69
CA VAL A 282 -3.49 7.28 2.65
C VAL A 282 -2.62 6.18 2.05
N LEU A 283 -2.46 5.10 2.81
CA LEU A 283 -1.61 3.96 2.49
C LEU A 283 -2.49 2.74 2.24
N ASN A 284 -2.52 2.29 0.99
CA ASN A 284 -3.33 1.14 0.63
C ASN A 284 -2.59 -0.17 0.94
N ALA A 285 -3.04 -0.88 1.95
CA ALA A 285 -2.59 -2.21 2.36
C ALA A 285 -3.60 -3.31 2.00
N GLY A 286 -4.40 -3.12 0.95
CA GLY A 286 -5.26 -4.14 0.37
C GLY A 286 -4.43 -5.25 -0.29
N ILE A 287 -4.94 -6.47 -0.28
CA ILE A 287 -4.41 -7.62 -1.04
C ILE A 287 -5.60 -8.38 -1.63
N GLY A 288 -5.63 -8.52 -2.96
CA GLY A 288 -6.69 -9.29 -3.62
C GLY A 288 -6.85 -10.70 -3.05
N GLY A 289 -8.06 -11.05 -2.58
CA GLY A 289 -8.36 -12.36 -1.99
C GLY A 289 -7.81 -12.59 -0.57
N ASN A 290 -7.34 -11.54 0.11
CA ASN A 290 -6.81 -11.66 1.47
C ASN A 290 -7.87 -12.10 2.48
N ARG A 291 -7.41 -12.71 3.56
CA ARG A 291 -8.23 -13.20 4.68
C ARG A 291 -7.71 -12.64 5.99
N VAL A 292 -8.58 -12.53 6.97
CA VAL A 292 -8.16 -12.08 8.30
C VAL A 292 -7.50 -13.18 9.11
N LEU A 293 -8.00 -14.43 8.98
CA LEU A 293 -7.63 -15.55 9.85
C LEU A 293 -6.51 -16.43 9.30
N GLY A 294 -6.44 -16.62 8.00
CA GLY A 294 -5.53 -17.58 7.38
C GLY A 294 -4.84 -17.05 6.14
N ASP A 295 -3.66 -17.58 5.86
CA ASP A 295 -2.94 -17.28 4.63
C ASP A 295 -3.70 -17.79 3.41
N GLY A 296 -3.50 -17.16 2.28
CA GLY A 296 -4.09 -17.48 1.00
C GLY A 296 -3.41 -16.64 -0.07
N ASN A 297 -4.15 -15.78 -0.74
CA ASN A 297 -3.53 -14.74 -1.57
C ASN A 297 -2.83 -13.71 -0.66
N GLY A 298 -1.60 -14.00 -0.29
CA GLY A 298 -0.83 -13.24 0.69
C GLY A 298 -1.03 -13.73 2.13
N VAL A 299 -0.23 -13.19 3.02
CA VAL A 299 -0.24 -13.47 4.46
C VAL A 299 -1.51 -12.87 5.08
N SER A 300 -2.11 -13.57 6.03
CA SER A 300 -3.35 -13.13 6.71
C SER A 300 -3.21 -11.75 7.34
N ALA A 301 -4.31 -11.00 7.42
CA ALA A 301 -4.30 -9.66 8.00
C ALA A 301 -3.78 -9.66 9.44
N LEU A 302 -4.08 -10.69 10.24
CA LEU A 302 -3.52 -10.85 11.58
C LEU A 302 -2.00 -10.96 11.58
N ALA A 303 -1.43 -11.74 10.67
CA ALA A 303 0.02 -11.99 10.65
C ALA A 303 0.81 -10.83 10.02
N ARG A 304 0.24 -10.10 9.03
CA ARG A 304 0.91 -8.98 8.37
C ARG A 304 0.70 -7.62 9.05
N PHE A 305 -0.11 -7.53 10.10
CA PHE A 305 -0.51 -6.28 10.73
C PHE A 305 0.68 -5.43 11.18
N ASP A 306 1.69 -6.04 11.79
CA ASP A 306 2.87 -5.32 12.27
C ASP A 306 3.66 -4.72 11.10
N ARG A 307 3.91 -5.51 10.06
CA ARG A 307 4.64 -5.08 8.88
C ARG A 307 3.88 -4.02 8.07
N ASP A 308 2.60 -4.26 7.81
CA ASP A 308 1.83 -3.47 6.84
C ASP A 308 1.12 -2.28 7.49
N VAL A 309 0.97 -2.27 8.82
CA VAL A 309 0.31 -1.19 9.56
C VAL A 309 1.25 -0.53 10.56
N LEU A 310 1.72 -1.25 11.58
CA LEU A 310 2.42 -0.65 12.71
C LEU A 310 3.79 -0.06 12.33
N ALA A 311 4.47 -0.65 11.36
CA ALA A 311 5.79 -0.21 10.89
C ALA A 311 5.73 0.97 9.88
N GLN A 312 4.53 1.51 9.58
CA GLN A 312 4.43 2.59 8.59
C GLN A 312 4.74 3.96 9.22
N PRO A 313 5.72 4.72 8.67
CA PRO A 313 6.06 6.03 9.20
C PRO A 313 4.88 7.00 9.10
N GLY A 314 4.58 7.64 10.21
CA GLY A 314 3.51 8.63 10.30
C GLY A 314 2.13 8.06 10.59
N VAL A 315 1.95 6.73 10.65
CA VAL A 315 0.64 6.11 10.90
C VAL A 315 0.05 6.57 12.25
N ARG A 316 -1.23 6.92 12.22
CA ARG A 316 -2.05 7.27 13.39
C ARG A 316 -3.43 6.62 13.32
N HIS A 317 -3.83 6.21 12.12
CA HIS A 317 -5.16 5.71 11.84
C HIS A 317 -5.09 4.42 11.03
N VAL A 318 -6.03 3.53 11.28
CA VAL A 318 -6.23 2.29 10.51
C VAL A 318 -7.71 2.17 10.16
N ILE A 319 -8.03 1.83 8.91
CA ILE A 319 -9.38 1.42 8.49
C ILE A 319 -9.30 -0.04 8.09
N VAL A 320 -10.16 -0.87 8.65
CA VAL A 320 -10.20 -2.32 8.39
C VAL A 320 -11.45 -2.69 7.61
N LEU A 321 -11.26 -3.30 6.45
CA LEU A 321 -12.30 -3.93 5.63
C LEU A 321 -11.84 -5.33 5.25
N GLU A 322 -12.12 -6.32 6.07
CA GLU A 322 -11.61 -7.69 5.93
C GLU A 322 -12.61 -8.74 6.41
N GLY A 323 -12.54 -9.94 5.83
CA GLY A 323 -13.29 -11.10 6.27
C GLY A 323 -14.22 -11.71 5.22
N ILE A 324 -14.50 -11.03 4.10
CA ILE A 324 -15.40 -11.58 3.07
C ILE A 324 -14.81 -12.85 2.43
N ASN A 325 -13.49 -12.92 2.28
CA ASN A 325 -12.83 -14.11 1.71
C ASN A 325 -12.69 -15.26 2.72
N ASP A 326 -12.67 -15.00 4.01
CA ASP A 326 -12.82 -16.05 5.04
C ASP A 326 -14.21 -16.66 4.95
N ILE A 327 -15.25 -15.82 4.83
CA ILE A 327 -16.65 -16.23 4.69
C ILE A 327 -16.88 -17.00 3.39
N GLY A 328 -16.52 -16.41 2.26
CA GLY A 328 -16.72 -17.00 0.93
C GLY A 328 -15.91 -18.29 0.74
N GLY A 329 -14.69 -18.34 1.26
CA GLY A 329 -13.85 -19.55 1.24
C GLY A 329 -14.39 -20.69 2.10
N ALA A 330 -15.07 -20.36 3.19
CA ALA A 330 -15.73 -21.37 4.05
C ALA A 330 -16.99 -21.95 3.42
N ARG A 331 -17.68 -21.19 2.55
CA ARG A 331 -18.97 -21.57 1.98
C ARG A 331 -19.97 -21.98 3.07
N ASP A 332 -20.53 -23.17 2.98
CA ASP A 332 -21.48 -23.72 3.96
C ASP A 332 -20.79 -24.37 5.19
N ASN A 333 -19.44 -24.42 5.20
CA ASN A 333 -18.72 -24.88 6.38
C ASN A 333 -18.96 -23.91 7.55
N PRO A 334 -19.31 -24.40 8.75
CA PRO A 334 -19.50 -23.55 9.93
C PRO A 334 -18.24 -22.80 10.37
N SER A 335 -17.05 -23.32 10.07
CA SER A 335 -15.76 -22.71 10.42
C SER A 335 -15.02 -22.20 9.17
N PRO A 336 -14.46 -20.95 9.18
CA PRO A 336 -14.65 -19.98 10.25
C PRO A 336 -16.08 -19.45 10.34
N GLY A 337 -16.53 -19.21 11.56
CA GLY A 337 -17.81 -18.56 11.84
C GLY A 337 -17.65 -17.07 12.15
N ALA A 338 -18.76 -16.35 12.27
CA ALA A 338 -18.73 -14.93 12.64
C ALA A 338 -17.99 -14.67 13.96
N ARG A 339 -18.09 -15.58 14.93
CA ARG A 339 -17.38 -15.47 16.22
C ARG A 339 -15.86 -15.45 16.04
N ASP A 340 -15.33 -16.28 15.15
CA ASP A 340 -13.90 -16.38 14.88
C ASP A 340 -13.38 -15.08 14.23
N LEU A 341 -14.15 -14.53 13.27
CA LEU A 341 -13.88 -13.26 12.63
C LEU A 341 -13.90 -12.09 13.64
N ILE A 342 -14.94 -12.05 14.50
CA ILE A 342 -15.03 -11.04 15.55
C ILE A 342 -13.83 -11.11 16.49
N ALA A 343 -13.40 -12.31 16.87
CA ALA A 343 -12.21 -12.48 17.72
C ALA A 343 -10.95 -11.95 17.04
N ALA A 344 -10.78 -12.20 15.74
CA ALA A 344 -9.68 -11.70 14.94
C ALA A 344 -9.69 -10.16 14.86
N HIS A 345 -10.84 -9.56 14.56
CA HIS A 345 -10.98 -8.11 14.55
C HIS A 345 -10.62 -7.49 15.90
N ARG A 346 -11.02 -8.12 17.02
CA ARG A 346 -10.61 -7.67 18.37
C ARG A 346 -9.10 -7.69 18.56
N GLN A 347 -8.40 -8.72 18.04
CA GLN A 347 -6.93 -8.75 18.09
C GLN A 347 -6.30 -7.60 17.32
N LEU A 348 -6.81 -7.25 16.13
CA LEU A 348 -6.34 -6.08 15.39
C LEU A 348 -6.56 -4.78 16.18
N ILE A 349 -7.73 -4.64 16.82
CA ILE A 349 -8.09 -3.47 17.63
C ILE A 349 -7.14 -3.32 18.81
N GLU A 350 -6.96 -4.38 19.62
CA GLU A 350 -6.07 -4.36 20.78
C GLU A 350 -4.63 -4.00 20.38
N ARG A 351 -4.12 -4.58 19.28
CA ARG A 351 -2.77 -4.29 18.77
C ARG A 351 -2.64 -2.84 18.30
N ALA A 352 -3.63 -2.30 17.61
CA ALA A 352 -3.65 -0.89 17.21
C ALA A 352 -3.63 0.02 18.43
N HIS A 353 -4.50 -0.23 19.41
CA HIS A 353 -4.60 0.57 20.63
C HIS A 353 -3.32 0.48 21.46
N ALA A 354 -2.68 -0.69 21.57
CA ALA A 354 -1.40 -0.86 22.26
C ALA A 354 -0.28 0.02 21.66
N HIS A 355 -0.39 0.39 20.36
CA HIS A 355 0.53 1.30 19.67
C HIS A 355 -0.01 2.74 19.57
N GLY A 356 -1.09 3.07 20.27
CA GLY A 356 -1.68 4.42 20.30
C GLY A 356 -2.34 4.85 19.00
N LEU A 357 -2.69 3.88 18.12
CA LEU A 357 -3.38 4.14 16.87
C LEU A 357 -4.90 4.19 17.11
N LYS A 358 -5.60 4.95 16.26
CA LYS A 358 -7.04 4.87 16.08
C LYS A 358 -7.38 3.84 15.02
N ILE A 359 -8.35 2.97 15.30
CA ILE A 359 -8.76 1.93 14.38
C ILE A 359 -10.27 1.98 14.14
N TYR A 360 -10.63 1.93 12.85
CA TYR A 360 -12.01 2.09 12.39
C TYR A 360 -12.44 0.84 11.64
N GLY A 361 -13.66 0.39 11.87
CA GLY A 361 -14.25 -0.75 11.17
C GLY A 361 -15.10 -0.30 9.99
N ALA A 362 -14.90 -0.90 8.82
CA ALA A 362 -15.81 -0.79 7.70
C ALA A 362 -16.65 -2.07 7.59
N THR A 363 -17.96 -1.94 7.34
CA THR A 363 -18.84 -3.09 7.17
C THR A 363 -18.62 -3.76 5.82
N LEU A 364 -18.65 -5.09 5.79
CA LEU A 364 -18.51 -5.89 4.56
C LEU A 364 -19.67 -5.60 3.61
N THR A 365 -19.36 -5.29 2.36
CA THR A 365 -20.36 -5.03 1.31
C THR A 365 -21.18 -6.28 0.98
N PRO A 366 -22.38 -6.14 0.38
CA PRO A 366 -23.20 -7.27 -0.06
C PRO A 366 -22.47 -8.10 -1.13
N PHE A 367 -22.79 -9.40 -1.21
CA PHE A 367 -22.14 -10.31 -2.17
C PHE A 367 -23.08 -11.39 -2.75
N GLU A 368 -24.41 -11.24 -2.65
CA GLU A 368 -25.34 -12.17 -3.27
C GLU A 368 -25.22 -12.10 -4.79
N GLY A 369 -24.97 -13.26 -5.39
CA GLY A 369 -24.64 -13.44 -6.81
C GLY A 369 -23.15 -13.71 -7.06
N ALA A 370 -22.28 -13.40 -6.10
CA ALA A 370 -20.88 -13.76 -6.19
C ALA A 370 -20.67 -15.29 -6.22
N ASN A 371 -19.63 -15.73 -6.92
CA ASN A 371 -19.37 -17.14 -7.18
C ASN A 371 -19.25 -18.02 -5.91
N TYR A 372 -18.87 -17.44 -4.79
CA TYR A 372 -18.74 -18.13 -3.51
C TYR A 372 -19.83 -17.77 -2.50
N TYR A 373 -20.88 -17.11 -2.95
CA TYR A 373 -22.03 -16.79 -2.12
C TYR A 373 -22.75 -18.06 -1.63
N THR A 374 -23.13 -18.06 -0.36
CA THR A 374 -24.11 -18.98 0.21
C THR A 374 -24.98 -18.27 1.23
N ALA A 375 -26.17 -18.79 1.50
CA ALA A 375 -27.03 -18.21 2.55
C ALA A 375 -26.37 -18.31 3.95
N ALA A 376 -25.60 -19.36 4.22
CA ALA A 376 -24.82 -19.47 5.45
C ALA A 376 -23.70 -18.42 5.51
N GLY A 377 -23.05 -18.13 4.39
CA GLY A 377 -22.07 -17.05 4.26
C GLY A 377 -22.68 -15.69 4.52
N GLU A 378 -23.86 -15.41 3.96
CA GLU A 378 -24.57 -14.17 4.21
C GLU A 378 -24.94 -13.99 5.68
N ALA A 379 -25.39 -15.03 6.36
CA ALA A 379 -25.67 -14.98 7.78
C ALA A 379 -24.41 -14.63 8.60
N LYS A 380 -23.24 -15.16 8.22
CA LYS A 380 -21.95 -14.79 8.85
C LYS A 380 -21.59 -13.32 8.59
N ARG A 381 -21.77 -12.83 7.34
CA ARG A 381 -21.52 -11.44 6.97
C ARG A 381 -22.40 -10.49 7.79
N GLN A 382 -23.68 -10.78 7.87
CA GLN A 382 -24.64 -9.99 8.67
C GLN A 382 -24.22 -9.96 10.15
N ALA A 383 -23.91 -11.11 10.74
CA ALA A 383 -23.50 -11.20 12.14
C ALA A 383 -22.21 -10.41 12.43
N LEU A 384 -21.23 -10.43 11.51
CA LEU A 384 -20.01 -9.62 11.63
C LEU A 384 -20.34 -8.14 11.47
N ASN A 385 -21.13 -7.75 10.47
CA ASN A 385 -21.53 -6.36 10.25
C ASN A 385 -22.32 -5.78 11.42
N ASP A 386 -23.23 -6.57 12.00
CA ASP A 386 -23.98 -6.14 13.18
C ASP A 386 -23.05 -5.91 14.38
N TRP A 387 -22.06 -6.78 14.57
CA TRP A 387 -21.07 -6.56 15.61
C TRP A 387 -20.18 -5.33 15.31
N ILE A 388 -19.76 -5.10 14.07
CA ILE A 388 -19.00 -3.90 13.69
C ILE A 388 -19.82 -2.65 14.06
N ARG A 389 -21.12 -2.61 13.72
CA ARG A 389 -21.99 -1.46 13.98
C ARG A 389 -22.27 -1.23 15.46
N THR A 390 -22.50 -2.29 16.23
CA THR A 390 -23.07 -2.20 17.57
C THR A 390 -22.12 -2.57 18.69
N GLY A 391 -21.04 -3.28 18.39
CA GLY A 391 -20.12 -3.84 19.37
C GLY A 391 -19.24 -2.81 20.10
N LYS A 392 -19.20 -1.56 19.65
CA LYS A 392 -18.45 -0.44 20.26
C LYS A 392 -16.96 -0.75 20.51
N ALA A 393 -16.40 -1.68 19.74
CA ALA A 393 -15.01 -2.09 19.87
C ALA A 393 -14.08 -1.18 19.04
N TYR A 394 -14.52 -0.76 17.87
CA TYR A 394 -13.82 0.19 17.01
C TYR A 394 -13.96 1.63 17.53
N ASP A 395 -12.97 2.48 17.25
CA ASP A 395 -13.05 3.93 17.57
C ASP A 395 -14.15 4.65 16.77
N ALA A 396 -14.44 4.19 15.55
CA ALA A 396 -15.58 4.59 14.73
C ALA A 396 -15.90 3.50 13.70
N VAL A 397 -17.05 3.62 13.05
CA VAL A 397 -17.55 2.67 12.05
C VAL A 397 -17.94 3.41 10.78
N PHE A 398 -17.58 2.85 9.62
CA PHE A 398 -18.00 3.31 8.30
C PHE A 398 -18.90 2.25 7.68
N ASP A 399 -20.16 2.58 7.44
CA ASP A 399 -21.16 1.62 6.97
C ASP A 399 -21.14 1.51 5.45
N PHE A 400 -20.12 0.83 4.90
CA PHE A 400 -19.97 0.58 3.47
C PHE A 400 -21.12 -0.27 2.92
N ASP A 401 -21.58 -1.26 3.71
CA ASP A 401 -22.76 -2.08 3.36
C ASP A 401 -23.99 -1.20 3.10
N ALA A 402 -24.34 -0.32 4.02
CA ALA A 402 -25.49 0.56 3.88
C ALA A 402 -25.38 1.51 2.68
N ALA A 403 -24.16 1.91 2.32
CA ALA A 403 -23.92 2.85 1.22
C ALA A 403 -24.16 2.26 -0.17
N VAL A 404 -23.98 0.94 -0.33
CA VAL A 404 -24.01 0.30 -1.65
C VAL A 404 -25.07 -0.79 -1.80
N ARG A 405 -25.68 -1.25 -0.71
CA ARG A 405 -26.70 -2.31 -0.76
C ARG A 405 -27.99 -1.86 -1.45
N ASP A 406 -28.65 -2.78 -2.13
CA ASP A 406 -29.98 -2.60 -2.64
C ASP A 406 -30.99 -2.61 -1.46
N PRO A 407 -31.76 -1.53 -1.23
CA PRO A 407 -32.76 -1.51 -0.16
C PRO A 407 -33.85 -2.58 -0.27
N SER A 408 -34.14 -3.03 -1.50
CA SER A 408 -35.15 -4.08 -1.78
C SER A 408 -34.59 -5.48 -1.61
N HIS A 409 -33.27 -5.65 -1.77
CA HIS A 409 -32.55 -6.92 -1.66
C HIS A 409 -31.23 -6.71 -0.92
N PRO A 410 -31.24 -6.57 0.43
CA PRO A 410 -30.08 -6.11 1.19
C PRO A 410 -28.81 -6.97 1.10
N ALA A 411 -28.91 -8.20 0.60
CA ALA A 411 -27.76 -9.07 0.33
C ALA A 411 -27.07 -8.75 -1.02
N ARG A 412 -27.62 -7.83 -1.84
CA ARG A 412 -27.12 -7.41 -3.16
C ARG A 412 -26.58 -5.99 -3.14
N THR A 413 -25.50 -5.80 -3.89
CA THR A 413 -25.04 -4.48 -4.26
C THR A 413 -25.97 -3.88 -5.31
N LEU A 414 -26.26 -2.57 -5.19
CA LEU A 414 -27.01 -1.84 -6.23
C LEU A 414 -26.30 -1.96 -7.58
N PRO A 415 -27.03 -2.24 -8.69
CA PRO A 415 -26.42 -2.48 -10.00
C PRO A 415 -25.48 -1.37 -10.49
N GLN A 416 -25.75 -0.10 -10.17
CA GLN A 416 -24.91 1.03 -10.55
C GLN A 416 -23.55 1.04 -9.85
N TYR A 417 -23.36 0.27 -8.77
CA TYR A 417 -22.11 0.18 -8.00
C TYR A 417 -21.39 -1.16 -8.18
N ASP A 418 -22.07 -2.15 -8.77
CA ASP A 418 -21.55 -3.48 -9.01
C ASP A 418 -20.54 -3.48 -10.20
N ALA A 419 -19.45 -4.17 -10.07
CA ALA A 419 -18.50 -4.39 -11.16
C ALA A 419 -18.95 -5.49 -12.15
N GLY A 420 -20.05 -6.18 -11.86
CA GLY A 420 -20.64 -7.24 -12.68
C GLY A 420 -20.31 -8.66 -12.18
N ASP A 421 -19.52 -8.80 -11.13
CA ASP A 421 -19.23 -10.07 -10.47
C ASP A 421 -19.96 -10.26 -9.13
N HIS A 422 -20.78 -9.27 -8.76
CA HIS A 422 -21.60 -9.24 -7.55
C HIS A 422 -20.81 -9.29 -6.23
N LEU A 423 -19.52 -8.91 -6.29
CA LEU A 423 -18.62 -8.88 -5.15
C LEU A 423 -17.86 -7.54 -5.08
N HIS A 424 -17.24 -7.15 -6.21
CA HIS A 424 -16.42 -5.96 -6.27
C HIS A 424 -17.25 -4.75 -6.69
N LEU A 425 -16.81 -3.60 -6.21
CA LEU A 425 -17.41 -2.32 -6.60
C LEU A 425 -16.73 -1.80 -7.88
N ASN A 426 -17.50 -1.11 -8.71
CA ASN A 426 -16.93 -0.28 -9.77
C ASN A 426 -16.46 1.08 -9.21
N ALA A 427 -15.88 1.93 -10.06
CA ALA A 427 -15.35 3.23 -9.64
C ALA A 427 -16.40 4.13 -8.94
N ALA A 428 -17.68 4.08 -9.34
CA ALA A 428 -18.75 4.83 -8.69
C ALA A 428 -19.04 4.30 -7.27
N GLY A 429 -19.07 2.98 -7.10
CA GLY A 429 -19.25 2.33 -5.81
C GLY A 429 -18.09 2.63 -4.87
N TYR A 430 -16.84 2.60 -5.35
CA TYR A 430 -15.67 2.99 -4.56
C TYR A 430 -15.73 4.44 -4.07
N LYS A 431 -16.23 5.34 -4.93
CA LYS A 431 -16.43 6.72 -4.51
C LYS A 431 -17.48 6.82 -3.40
N VAL A 432 -18.61 6.14 -3.54
CA VAL A 432 -19.71 6.20 -2.58
C VAL A 432 -19.29 5.69 -1.20
N VAL A 433 -18.59 4.55 -1.12
CA VAL A 433 -18.12 4.06 0.17
C VAL A 433 -17.08 4.99 0.79
N ALA A 434 -16.18 5.58 0.00
CA ALA A 434 -15.26 6.58 0.49
C ALA A 434 -15.98 7.82 1.05
N ASP A 435 -17.14 8.19 0.48
CA ASP A 435 -17.91 9.35 0.93
C ASP A 435 -18.58 9.14 2.30
N THR A 436 -18.74 7.90 2.77
CA THR A 436 -19.25 7.60 4.13
C THR A 436 -18.24 7.90 5.23
N ILE A 437 -16.97 8.05 4.90
CA ILE A 437 -15.90 8.21 5.88
C ILE A 437 -15.95 9.61 6.49
N ASP A 438 -16.10 9.69 7.81
CA ASP A 438 -16.18 10.94 8.56
C ASP A 438 -14.80 11.59 8.72
N LEU A 439 -14.54 12.65 7.96
CA LEU A 439 -13.24 13.32 7.92
C LEU A 439 -12.80 13.99 9.23
N PRO A 440 -13.68 14.55 10.08
CA PRO A 440 -13.32 15.05 11.40
C PRO A 440 -12.51 14.08 12.28
N LEU A 441 -12.66 12.77 12.09
CA LEU A 441 -11.90 11.75 12.84
C LEU A 441 -10.39 11.80 12.59
N PHE A 442 -9.97 12.40 11.47
CA PHE A 442 -8.56 12.52 11.04
C PHE A 442 -7.95 13.88 11.36
N ARG A 443 -8.62 14.71 12.15
CA ARG A 443 -8.03 15.97 12.61
C ARG A 443 -6.95 15.68 13.63
N ALA A 444 -5.72 16.13 13.35
CA ALA A 444 -4.63 16.06 14.32
C ALA A 444 -5.12 16.65 15.65
N ARG A 445 -4.95 15.93 16.74
CA ARG A 445 -5.15 16.52 18.07
C ARG A 445 -4.18 17.69 18.16
N ALA A 446 -4.70 18.90 18.43
CA ALA A 446 -3.85 20.01 18.83
C ALA A 446 -2.91 19.49 19.92
N ALA A 447 -1.59 19.61 19.70
CA ALA A 447 -0.62 19.25 20.70
C ALA A 447 -1.08 19.92 21.99
N ALA A 448 -1.44 19.14 23.00
CA ALA A 448 -1.70 19.66 24.33
C ALA A 448 -0.44 20.43 24.69
N GLN A 449 -0.52 21.75 24.70
CA GLN A 449 0.52 22.57 25.25
C GLN A 449 0.70 22.08 26.69
N THR A 450 1.72 21.28 26.89
CA THR A 450 2.22 20.98 28.22
C THR A 450 2.72 22.33 28.71
N ALA A 451 1.82 23.03 29.38
CA ALA A 451 2.21 24.12 30.28
C ALA A 451 3.07 23.48 31.34
N ALA A 452 4.37 23.47 31.13
CA ALA A 452 5.33 23.29 32.21
C ALA A 452 5.20 24.55 33.06
N ARG A 453 4.60 24.42 34.23
CA ARG A 453 4.83 25.28 35.34
C ARG A 453 5.91 24.70 36.22
#